data_dfc150d16b2ffd04a5dff758a3c97920
#
_entry.id   dfc150d16b2ffd04a5dff758a3c97920
#
_cell.length_a   1.000
_cell.length_b   1.000
_cell.length_c   1.000
_cell.angle_alpha   90.00
_cell.angle_beta   90.00
_cell.angle_gamma   90.00
#
_symmetry.space_group_name_H-M   'P 1'
#
loop_
_entity.id
_entity.type
_entity.pdbx_description
1 polymer ?
#
loop_
_entity_poly.entity_id
_entity_poly.type
_entity_poly.pdbx_seq_one_letter_code
_entity_poly.pdbx_strand_id
1 'polypeptide(L)'
;YFLSLGFKVPQIYAYDEKKQIYLETDLGNTTLFDLLKEKRKDIEFPQSIKVFYYKALQSLAEFQINAVKKLNLEFCYPRKEFDFQSMMWDMNYFKYYFLKLGGIQFDEQALEDDFRRIAETLEKLPRNYFLYRDFQSRNIMIVDDDLFFIDYQGGRKGYVCYDVASLLFDAKADIPPSVREELLNYYLSLDPVKSNVDIEEFKKNYYLFVILRLMQAMGAYGLRGFYERKPHFLTSVPYVIKNLEWILSNVDFSIKIPELKKVFKRIVSSSYLRSFADRNLPLNLKIYSFSYADGFPPDPSGHGGGFVFDLRCLPNPGKDPLYSSMTGLDSRVISFLDSNSDVERYYSNVKNLVEQAVENYLSRNFTHLYVAFGCTGGKHRSVYMAERLMKDFSKKKGVICHIRHLALEKELSKK
;
A
#
# COMPACT_ATOMS: atom_id res chain seq x y z
N TYR A 1 5.19 2.14 34.15
CA TYR A 1 4.93 3.52 33.69
C TYR A 1 3.62 3.60 32.90
N PHE A 2 3.48 2.88 31.75
CA PHE A 2 2.26 2.97 30.93
C PHE A 2 0.99 2.58 31.70
N LEU A 3 1.06 1.50 32.47
CA LEU A 3 -0.05 1.07 33.33
C LEU A 3 -0.46 2.17 34.33
N SER A 4 0.52 2.90 34.93
CA SER A 4 0.22 4.02 35.84
C SER A 4 -0.38 5.25 35.15
N LEU A 5 -0.34 5.34 33.83
CA LEU A 5 -1.01 6.34 33.01
C LEU A 5 -2.41 5.88 32.53
N GLY A 6 -2.83 4.66 32.90
CA GLY A 6 -4.12 4.08 32.50
C GLY A 6 -4.11 3.37 31.15
N PHE A 7 -2.95 3.18 30.51
CA PHE A 7 -2.86 2.41 29.27
C PHE A 7 -3.08 0.92 29.54
N LYS A 8 -3.80 0.25 28.65
CA LYS A 8 -4.03 -1.20 28.68
C LYS A 8 -2.79 -1.94 28.19
N VAL A 9 -1.89 -2.22 29.10
CA VAL A 9 -0.65 -2.98 28.89
C VAL A 9 -0.56 -4.09 29.93
N PRO A 10 0.23 -5.17 29.72
CA PRO A 10 0.44 -6.20 30.72
C PRO A 10 0.96 -5.60 32.04
N GLN A 11 0.43 -6.07 33.14
CA GLN A 11 0.98 -5.77 34.47
C GLN A 11 2.16 -6.70 34.74
N ILE A 12 3.31 -6.15 35.11
CA ILE A 12 4.46 -6.92 35.56
C ILE A 12 4.30 -7.15 37.06
N TYR A 13 4.20 -8.43 37.45
CA TYR A 13 4.02 -8.84 38.85
C TYR A 13 5.36 -9.04 39.58
N ALA A 14 6.38 -9.56 38.88
CA ALA A 14 7.69 -9.78 39.42
C ALA A 14 8.74 -9.83 38.29
N TYR A 15 9.99 -9.57 38.60
CA TYR A 15 11.13 -9.73 37.69
C TYR A 15 12.40 -10.13 38.42
N ASP A 16 13.29 -10.82 37.69
CA ASP A 16 14.65 -11.18 38.15
C ASP A 16 15.64 -10.72 37.09
N GLU A 17 16.32 -9.61 37.36
CA GLU A 17 17.28 -8.98 36.41
C GLU A 17 18.45 -9.91 36.10
N LYS A 18 18.93 -10.71 37.09
CA LYS A 18 20.09 -11.61 36.90
C LYS A 18 19.77 -12.76 35.97
N LYS A 19 18.55 -13.27 36.03
CA LYS A 19 18.06 -14.34 35.15
C LYS A 19 17.39 -13.82 33.87
N GLN A 20 17.18 -12.53 33.77
CA GLN A 20 16.46 -11.88 32.65
C GLN A 20 15.08 -12.50 32.41
N ILE A 21 14.32 -12.71 33.49
CA ILE A 21 12.95 -13.23 33.44
C ILE A 21 12.01 -12.30 34.19
N TYR A 22 10.76 -12.27 33.75
CA TYR A 22 9.69 -11.55 34.43
C TYR A 22 8.38 -12.32 34.35
N LEU A 23 7.47 -12.03 35.26
CA LEU A 23 6.10 -12.54 35.30
C LEU A 23 5.15 -11.39 35.01
N GLU A 24 4.33 -11.54 33.99
CA GLU A 24 3.34 -10.54 33.60
C GLU A 24 1.94 -11.13 33.40
N THR A 25 0.95 -10.25 33.22
CA THR A 25 -0.44 -10.65 32.89
C THR A 25 -0.47 -11.50 31.64
N ASP A 26 -1.11 -12.68 31.72
CA ASP A 26 -1.45 -13.46 30.53
C ASP A 26 -2.64 -12.83 29.80
N LEU A 27 -2.40 -12.35 28.58
CA LEU A 27 -3.42 -11.74 27.72
C LEU A 27 -4.01 -12.75 26.70
N GLY A 28 -3.72 -14.04 26.87
CA GLY A 28 -4.13 -15.07 25.94
C GLY A 28 -3.33 -15.07 24.63
N ASN A 29 -3.93 -15.59 23.55
CA ASN A 29 -3.23 -15.84 22.28
C ASN A 29 -3.82 -15.10 21.07
N THR A 30 -4.87 -14.31 21.26
CA THR A 30 -5.57 -13.67 20.15
C THR A 30 -5.07 -12.24 19.92
N THR A 31 -4.41 -12.01 18.81
CA THR A 31 -4.03 -10.68 18.36
C THR A 31 -5.09 -10.09 17.42
N LEU A 32 -5.03 -8.77 17.19
CA LEU A 32 -5.85 -8.10 16.18
C LEU A 32 -5.60 -8.69 14.79
N PHE A 33 -4.36 -9.12 14.50
CA PHE A 33 -4.03 -9.81 13.25
C PHE A 33 -4.72 -11.18 13.15
N ASP A 34 -4.73 -11.99 14.21
CA ASP A 34 -5.37 -13.30 14.20
C ASP A 34 -6.89 -13.17 14.04
N LEU A 35 -7.50 -12.20 14.72
CA LEU A 35 -8.91 -11.90 14.57
C LEU A 35 -9.24 -11.42 13.14
N LEU A 36 -8.41 -10.56 12.54
CA LEU A 36 -8.55 -10.15 11.16
C LEU A 36 -8.47 -11.35 10.20
N LYS A 37 -7.48 -12.24 10.41
CA LYS A 37 -7.31 -13.44 9.59
C LYS A 37 -8.51 -14.40 9.69
N GLU A 38 -9.05 -14.57 10.89
CA GLU A 38 -10.24 -15.41 11.13
C GLU A 38 -11.49 -14.84 10.44
N LYS A 39 -11.72 -13.54 10.56
CA LYS A 39 -12.94 -12.88 10.05
C LYS A 39 -12.88 -12.58 8.55
N ARG A 40 -11.69 -12.53 7.96
CA ARG A 40 -11.52 -12.27 6.52
C ARG A 40 -11.79 -13.54 5.72
N LYS A 41 -13.01 -13.67 5.19
CA LYS A 41 -13.42 -14.78 4.31
C LYS A 41 -13.15 -14.48 2.82
N ASP A 42 -13.18 -13.18 2.45
CA ASP A 42 -13.08 -12.68 1.09
C ASP A 42 -12.01 -11.60 0.95
N ILE A 43 -11.95 -10.96 -0.21
CA ILE A 43 -11.04 -9.85 -0.52
C ILE A 43 -11.39 -8.59 0.30
N GLU A 44 -12.67 -8.44 0.69
CA GLU A 44 -13.15 -7.29 1.44
C GLU A 44 -12.62 -7.25 2.87
N PHE A 45 -12.37 -6.05 3.35
CA PHE A 45 -11.94 -5.82 4.73
C PHE A 45 -13.17 -5.88 5.66
N PRO A 46 -13.19 -6.78 6.68
CA PRO A 46 -14.37 -6.98 7.51
C PRO A 46 -14.74 -5.74 8.31
N GLN A 47 -16.00 -5.31 8.22
CA GLN A 47 -16.49 -4.13 8.96
C GLN A 47 -16.38 -4.30 10.49
N SER A 48 -16.61 -5.53 10.99
CA SER A 48 -16.45 -5.85 12.43
C SER A 48 -15.02 -5.64 12.93
N ILE A 49 -14.02 -5.79 12.08
CA ILE A 49 -12.61 -5.58 12.41
C ILE A 49 -12.24 -4.10 12.38
N LYS A 50 -12.86 -3.31 11.50
CA LYS A 50 -12.59 -1.87 11.37
C LYS A 50 -12.79 -1.14 12.71
N VAL A 51 -13.76 -1.56 13.52
CA VAL A 51 -14.01 -0.99 14.86
C VAL A 51 -12.78 -1.11 15.78
N PHE A 52 -12.06 -2.22 15.72
CA PHE A 52 -10.83 -2.41 16.49
C PHE A 52 -9.68 -1.53 15.97
N TYR A 53 -9.60 -1.28 14.67
CA TYR A 53 -8.63 -0.31 14.13
C TYR A 53 -8.91 1.12 14.56
N TYR A 54 -10.18 1.53 14.66
CA TYR A 54 -10.54 2.83 15.25
C TYR A 54 -10.11 2.91 16.72
N LYS A 55 -10.42 1.91 17.53
CA LYS A 55 -9.97 1.83 18.93
C LYS A 55 -8.44 1.87 19.04
N ALA A 56 -7.72 1.16 18.17
CA ALA A 56 -6.27 1.14 18.14
C ALA A 56 -5.67 2.51 17.80
N LEU A 57 -6.23 3.22 16.82
CA LEU A 57 -5.78 4.58 16.45
C LEU A 57 -6.06 5.60 17.53
N GLN A 58 -7.20 5.49 18.23
CA GLN A 58 -7.50 6.32 19.39
C GLN A 58 -6.49 6.09 20.51
N SER A 59 -6.20 4.84 20.85
CA SER A 59 -5.19 4.49 21.85
C SER A 59 -3.79 4.95 21.42
N LEU A 60 -3.46 4.83 20.14
CA LEU A 60 -2.18 5.32 19.61
C LEU A 60 -2.03 6.83 19.79
N ALA A 61 -3.06 7.62 19.49
CA ALA A 61 -3.02 9.06 19.68
C ALA A 61 -2.75 9.42 21.15
N GLU A 62 -3.38 8.71 22.10
CA GLU A 62 -3.15 8.88 23.53
C GLU A 62 -1.70 8.50 23.92
N PHE A 63 -1.19 7.38 23.44
CA PHE A 63 0.22 7.01 23.65
C PHE A 63 1.16 8.09 23.15
N GLN A 64 0.97 8.55 21.93
CA GLN A 64 1.86 9.53 21.30
C GLN A 64 1.90 10.87 22.00
N ILE A 65 0.75 11.36 22.48
CA ILE A 65 0.62 12.70 23.06
C ILE A 65 0.89 12.68 24.57
N ASN A 66 0.42 11.66 25.27
CA ASN A 66 0.42 11.66 26.74
C ASN A 66 1.58 10.86 27.34
N ALA A 67 2.00 9.76 26.73
CA ALA A 67 3.04 8.93 27.31
C ALA A 67 4.42 9.60 27.32
N VAL A 68 4.71 10.51 26.40
CA VAL A 68 6.02 11.19 26.32
C VAL A 68 6.27 12.16 27.46
N LYS A 69 5.22 12.72 28.09
CA LYS A 69 5.31 13.86 29.03
C LYS A 69 6.17 13.62 30.26
N LYS A 70 6.19 12.37 30.75
CA LYS A 70 6.95 11.97 31.95
C LYS A 70 7.80 10.71 31.72
N LEU A 71 8.03 10.37 30.45
CA LEU A 71 8.84 9.20 30.09
C LEU A 71 10.30 9.44 30.48
N ASN A 72 10.88 8.52 31.25
CA ASN A 72 12.30 8.54 31.49
C ASN A 72 13.04 7.98 30.26
N LEU A 73 13.66 8.87 29.51
CA LEU A 73 14.35 8.56 28.26
C LEU A 73 15.61 7.71 28.44
N GLU A 74 16.14 7.60 29.66
CA GLU A 74 17.31 6.74 29.95
C GLU A 74 16.99 5.24 29.74
N PHE A 75 15.69 4.86 29.82
CA PHE A 75 15.24 3.50 29.50
C PHE A 75 14.98 3.24 28.03
N CYS A 76 15.06 4.27 27.17
CA CYS A 76 14.85 4.11 25.73
C CYS A 76 16.11 3.53 25.06
N TYR A 77 15.99 2.31 24.52
CA TYR A 77 17.10 1.61 23.88
C TYR A 77 16.83 1.41 22.39
N PRO A 78 17.86 1.48 21.52
CA PRO A 78 19.28 1.85 21.78
C PRO A 78 19.50 3.37 21.81
N ARG A 79 18.51 4.19 21.52
CA ARG A 79 18.58 5.66 21.48
C ARG A 79 17.32 6.26 22.08
N LYS A 80 17.48 7.49 22.65
CA LYS A 80 16.39 8.25 23.28
C LYS A 80 15.35 8.78 22.28
N GLU A 81 15.78 8.99 21.04
CA GLU A 81 14.96 9.56 19.97
C GLU A 81 15.15 8.78 18.67
N PHE A 82 14.12 8.82 17.82
CA PHE A 82 14.17 8.31 16.46
C PHE A 82 14.73 9.40 15.55
N ASP A 83 16.06 9.52 15.57
CA ASP A 83 16.85 10.56 14.91
C ASP A 83 17.39 10.12 13.55
N PHE A 84 18.18 11.00 12.92
CA PHE A 84 18.87 10.74 11.65
C PHE A 84 19.56 9.37 11.63
N GLN A 85 20.33 9.05 12.67
CA GLN A 85 21.07 7.79 12.73
C GLN A 85 20.13 6.57 12.80
N SER A 86 19.03 6.67 13.54
CA SER A 86 18.01 5.61 13.62
C SER A 86 17.35 5.37 12.26
N MET A 87 17.04 6.43 11.52
CA MET A 87 16.47 6.33 10.18
C MET A 87 17.46 5.71 9.19
N MET A 88 18.74 6.13 9.24
CA MET A 88 19.80 5.54 8.41
C MET A 88 20.01 4.05 8.72
N TRP A 89 19.92 3.62 9.99
CA TRP A 89 19.99 2.20 10.34
C TRP A 89 18.86 1.40 9.71
N ASP A 90 17.64 1.89 9.73
CA ASP A 90 16.49 1.21 9.12
C ASP A 90 16.65 1.07 7.60
N MET A 91 17.08 2.14 6.92
CA MET A 91 17.30 2.12 5.47
C MET A 91 18.50 1.25 5.08
N ASN A 92 19.58 1.26 5.86
CA ASN A 92 20.71 0.36 5.66
C ASN A 92 20.37 -1.10 5.96
N TYR A 93 19.51 -1.35 6.94
CA TYR A 93 18.97 -2.69 7.22
C TYR A 93 18.24 -3.25 6.00
N PHE A 94 17.39 -2.44 5.33
CA PHE A 94 16.77 -2.78 4.06
C PHE A 94 17.81 -3.03 2.96
N LYS A 95 18.79 -2.14 2.79
CA LYS A 95 19.83 -2.26 1.75
C LYS A 95 20.61 -3.57 1.87
N TYR A 96 21.12 -3.86 3.07
CA TYR A 96 22.00 -5.01 3.25
C TYR A 96 21.25 -6.36 3.30
N TYR A 97 20.15 -6.43 4.03
CA TYR A 97 19.48 -7.69 4.25
C TYR A 97 18.39 -8.01 3.23
N PHE A 98 17.76 -6.99 2.64
CA PHE A 98 16.73 -7.24 1.64
C PHE A 98 17.25 -7.09 0.22
N LEU A 99 17.80 -5.93 -0.15
CA LEU A 99 18.22 -5.68 -1.54
C LEU A 99 19.38 -6.58 -1.93
N LYS A 100 20.48 -6.59 -1.16
CA LYS A 100 21.67 -7.39 -1.50
C LYS A 100 21.36 -8.88 -1.50
N LEU A 101 20.69 -9.40 -0.47
CA LEU A 101 20.39 -10.84 -0.37
C LEU A 101 19.25 -11.26 -1.33
N GLY A 102 18.32 -10.38 -1.63
CA GLY A 102 17.25 -10.61 -2.61
C GLY A 102 17.68 -10.40 -4.06
N GLY A 103 18.95 -10.04 -4.33
CA GLY A 103 19.50 -9.86 -5.67
C GLY A 103 18.96 -8.64 -6.42
N ILE A 104 18.45 -7.62 -5.71
CA ILE A 104 17.92 -6.40 -6.33
C ILE A 104 19.07 -5.43 -6.62
N GLN A 105 19.26 -5.10 -7.89
CA GLN A 105 20.30 -4.17 -8.34
C GLN A 105 19.99 -2.73 -7.95
N PHE A 106 21.02 -1.94 -7.60
CA PHE A 106 20.93 -0.50 -7.30
C PHE A 106 22.29 0.18 -7.49
N ASP A 107 22.28 1.48 -7.72
CA ASP A 107 23.46 2.31 -7.64
C ASP A 107 23.72 2.66 -6.17
N GLU A 108 24.88 2.28 -5.65
CA GLU A 108 25.23 2.41 -4.23
C GLU A 108 25.22 3.87 -3.77
N GLN A 109 25.90 4.76 -4.52
CA GLN A 109 26.01 6.17 -4.16
C GLN A 109 24.66 6.89 -4.29
N ALA A 110 23.95 6.67 -5.39
CA ALA A 110 22.66 7.33 -5.62
C ALA A 110 21.60 6.89 -4.59
N LEU A 111 21.64 5.63 -4.15
CA LEU A 111 20.73 5.13 -3.11
C LEU A 111 21.05 5.72 -1.74
N GLU A 112 22.34 5.84 -1.38
CA GLU A 112 22.79 6.51 -0.14
C GLU A 112 22.40 7.99 -0.13
N ASP A 113 22.50 8.68 -1.27
CA ASP A 113 22.08 10.08 -1.39
C ASP A 113 20.57 10.23 -1.20
N ASP A 114 19.75 9.28 -1.72
CA ASP A 114 18.31 9.26 -1.48
C ASP A 114 17.99 8.99 -0.01
N PHE A 115 18.67 8.05 0.65
CA PHE A 115 18.49 7.75 2.07
C PHE A 115 18.84 8.96 2.94
N ARG A 116 19.97 9.60 2.69
CA ARG A 116 20.38 10.81 3.40
C ARG A 116 19.34 11.91 3.25
N ARG A 117 18.83 12.13 2.04
CA ARG A 117 17.81 13.16 1.75
C ARG A 117 16.51 12.90 2.51
N ILE A 118 16.07 11.62 2.61
CA ILE A 118 14.92 11.24 3.43
C ILE A 118 15.20 11.56 4.90
N ALA A 119 16.32 11.07 5.44
CA ALA A 119 16.66 11.25 6.85
C ALA A 119 16.81 12.74 7.23
N GLU A 120 17.49 13.55 6.43
CA GLU A 120 17.65 15.00 6.63
C GLU A 120 16.31 15.76 6.57
N THR A 121 15.38 15.30 5.76
CA THR A 121 14.03 15.89 5.67
C THR A 121 13.23 15.59 6.92
N LEU A 122 13.21 14.32 7.33
CA LEU A 122 12.42 13.86 8.48
C LEU A 122 13.02 14.28 9.82
N GLU A 123 14.35 14.49 9.90
CA GLU A 123 15.00 14.95 11.12
C GLU A 123 14.59 16.37 11.53
N LYS A 124 14.15 17.19 10.59
CA LYS A 124 13.65 18.56 10.85
C LYS A 124 12.30 18.58 11.56
N LEU A 125 11.59 17.45 11.58
CA LEU A 125 10.27 17.34 12.21
C LEU A 125 10.41 17.26 13.75
N PRO A 126 9.41 17.77 14.50
CA PRO A 126 9.47 17.77 15.96
C PRO A 126 9.39 16.33 16.51
N ARG A 127 10.35 15.96 17.35
CA ARG A 127 10.37 14.65 18.05
C ARG A 127 9.81 14.79 19.47
N ASN A 128 8.63 15.38 19.58
CA ASN A 128 7.97 15.68 20.87
C ASN A 128 6.91 14.66 21.27
N TYR A 129 6.81 13.55 20.53
CA TYR A 129 5.78 12.53 20.71
C TYR A 129 6.43 11.21 21.11
N PHE A 130 5.64 10.34 21.77
CA PHE A 130 6.07 8.97 21.97
C PHE A 130 5.92 8.20 20.66
N LEU A 131 7.02 7.64 20.16
CA LEU A 131 7.05 6.71 19.05
C LEU A 131 7.09 5.30 19.63
N TYR A 132 6.04 4.54 19.39
CA TYR A 132 5.88 3.17 19.91
C TYR A 132 6.85 2.21 19.22
N ARG A 133 7.18 2.45 17.97
CA ARG A 133 8.10 1.74 17.09
C ARG A 133 7.47 0.55 16.35
N ASP A 134 6.88 -0.38 17.06
CA ASP A 134 6.31 -1.61 16.48
C ASP A 134 4.79 -1.69 16.71
N PHE A 135 4.09 -0.56 16.48
CA PHE A 135 2.63 -0.48 16.56
C PHE A 135 1.99 -1.14 15.33
N GLN A 136 1.78 -2.43 15.41
CA GLN A 136 1.25 -3.26 14.34
C GLN A 136 0.21 -4.26 14.88
N SER A 137 -0.63 -4.78 13.99
CA SER A 137 -1.77 -5.63 14.37
C SER A 137 -1.41 -6.87 15.21
N ARG A 138 -0.17 -7.36 15.10
CA ARG A 138 0.35 -8.51 15.89
C ARG A 138 0.73 -8.16 17.31
N ASN A 139 0.94 -6.89 17.60
CA ASN A 139 1.32 -6.39 18.93
C ASN A 139 0.13 -5.74 19.66
N ILE A 140 -1.08 -5.98 19.15
CA ILE A 140 -2.35 -5.55 19.76
C ILE A 140 -3.14 -6.81 20.10
N MET A 141 -3.23 -7.11 21.40
CA MET A 141 -3.97 -8.26 21.92
C MET A 141 -5.46 -7.92 22.10
N ILE A 142 -6.32 -8.90 21.88
CA ILE A 142 -7.77 -8.79 22.08
C ILE A 142 -8.15 -9.64 23.30
N VAL A 143 -8.69 -8.97 24.33
CA VAL A 143 -9.19 -9.61 25.55
C VAL A 143 -10.57 -9.02 25.86
N ASP A 144 -11.62 -9.84 25.82
CA ASP A 144 -13.00 -9.43 26.08
C ASP A 144 -13.44 -8.18 25.28
N ASP A 145 -13.14 -8.15 23.96
CA ASP A 145 -13.37 -7.03 23.03
C ASP A 145 -12.59 -5.74 23.35
N ASP A 146 -11.68 -5.78 24.29
CA ASP A 146 -10.76 -4.71 24.63
C ASP A 146 -9.39 -4.92 23.99
N LEU A 147 -8.66 -3.80 23.75
CA LEU A 147 -7.32 -3.81 23.20
C LEU A 147 -6.27 -3.69 24.31
N PHE A 148 -5.29 -4.59 24.29
CA PHE A 148 -4.08 -4.49 25.09
C PHE A 148 -2.85 -4.39 24.19
N PHE A 149 -1.85 -3.63 24.61
CA PHE A 149 -0.69 -3.27 23.79
C PHE A 149 0.58 -3.89 24.38
N ILE A 150 1.33 -4.60 23.54
CA ILE A 150 2.56 -5.31 23.89
C ILE A 150 3.70 -4.89 22.93
N ASP A 151 4.94 -5.27 23.27
CA ASP A 151 6.14 -5.03 22.43
C ASP A 151 6.48 -3.52 22.28
N TYR A 152 6.30 -2.76 23.35
CA TYR A 152 6.56 -1.31 23.41
C TYR A 152 7.97 -0.94 23.91
N GLN A 153 8.83 -1.91 24.22
CA GLN A 153 10.18 -1.67 24.74
C GLN A 153 11.10 -0.97 23.73
N GLY A 154 10.76 -0.99 22.43
CA GLY A 154 11.41 -0.20 21.39
C GLY A 154 11.04 1.27 21.40
N GLY A 155 10.13 1.68 22.29
CA GLY A 155 9.56 3.02 22.33
C GLY A 155 10.56 4.10 22.71
N ARG A 156 10.41 5.29 22.13
CA ARG A 156 11.29 6.45 22.30
C ARG A 156 10.60 7.72 21.85
N LYS A 157 11.26 8.86 21.87
CA LYS A 157 10.74 10.05 21.21
C LYS A 157 10.81 9.92 19.68
N GLY A 158 9.80 10.45 18.98
CA GLY A 158 9.76 10.48 17.52
C GLY A 158 8.62 11.33 17.00
N TYR A 159 8.34 11.21 15.71
CA TYR A 159 7.22 11.88 15.06
C TYR A 159 6.04 10.92 14.87
N VAL A 160 4.84 11.45 14.99
CA VAL A 160 3.58 10.66 15.03
C VAL A 160 3.31 9.80 13.80
N CYS A 161 3.82 10.19 12.63
CA CYS A 161 3.55 9.48 11.37
C CYS A 161 4.01 8.02 11.36
N TYR A 162 5.12 7.69 12.05
CA TYR A 162 5.76 6.37 11.95
C TYR A 162 4.83 5.24 12.40
N ASP A 163 4.17 5.39 13.55
CA ASP A 163 3.32 4.33 14.10
C ASP A 163 1.99 4.22 13.37
N VAL A 164 1.44 5.34 12.88
CA VAL A 164 0.28 5.34 11.99
C VAL A 164 0.59 4.58 10.70
N ALA A 165 1.77 4.84 10.11
CA ALA A 165 2.26 4.10 8.94
C ALA A 165 2.46 2.62 9.27
N SER A 166 3.00 2.29 10.46
CA SER A 166 3.21 0.91 10.90
C SER A 166 1.93 0.11 10.97
N LEU A 167 0.84 0.69 11.49
CA LEU A 167 -0.45 0.02 11.59
C LEU A 167 -1.16 -0.07 10.23
N LEU A 168 -1.23 1.05 9.48
CA LEU A 168 -2.03 1.12 8.26
C LEU A 168 -1.37 0.44 7.05
N PHE A 169 -0.04 0.31 7.05
CA PHE A 169 0.73 -0.40 6.03
C PHE A 169 1.34 -1.72 6.52
N ASP A 170 0.78 -2.28 7.63
CA ASP A 170 1.11 -3.65 8.06
C ASP A 170 0.87 -4.62 6.90
N ALA A 171 1.95 -5.27 6.42
CA ALA A 171 1.96 -6.00 5.16
C ALA A 171 0.87 -7.08 5.11
N LYS A 172 0.88 -8.03 6.05
CA LYS A 172 -0.08 -9.15 6.06
C LYS A 172 -1.49 -8.75 6.48
N ALA A 173 -1.67 -7.61 7.13
CA ALA A 173 -3.01 -7.07 7.39
C ALA A 173 -3.72 -6.72 6.08
N ASP A 174 -2.95 -6.41 5.02
CA ASP A 174 -3.45 -6.21 3.64
C ASP A 174 -4.69 -5.31 3.61
N ILE A 175 -4.59 -4.15 4.29
CA ILE A 175 -5.69 -3.19 4.41
C ILE A 175 -5.91 -2.52 3.05
N PRO A 176 -7.15 -2.54 2.50
CA PRO A 176 -7.45 -1.88 1.23
C PRO A 176 -7.16 -0.37 1.28
N PRO A 177 -6.74 0.26 0.18
CA PRO A 177 -6.41 1.69 0.13
C PRO A 177 -7.53 2.60 0.64
N SER A 178 -8.79 2.33 0.28
CA SER A 178 -9.95 3.11 0.75
C SER A 178 -10.15 3.03 2.26
N VAL A 179 -9.92 1.85 2.85
CA VAL A 179 -10.00 1.67 4.31
C VAL A 179 -8.82 2.35 5.01
N ARG A 180 -7.62 2.30 4.41
CA ARG A 180 -6.46 3.04 4.95
C ARG A 180 -6.70 4.54 4.99
N GLU A 181 -7.28 5.09 3.91
CA GLU A 181 -7.62 6.50 3.83
C GLU A 181 -8.68 6.89 4.88
N GLU A 182 -9.73 6.08 5.01
CA GLU A 182 -10.77 6.28 6.04
C GLU A 182 -10.17 6.29 7.45
N LEU A 183 -9.33 5.31 7.78
CA LEU A 183 -8.67 5.18 9.08
C LEU A 183 -7.67 6.31 9.34
N LEU A 184 -6.93 6.73 8.32
CA LEU A 184 -6.01 7.88 8.42
C LEU A 184 -6.79 9.17 8.70
N ASN A 185 -7.88 9.43 7.97
CA ASN A 185 -8.73 10.60 8.19
C ASN A 185 -9.36 10.58 9.59
N TYR A 186 -9.76 9.41 10.07
CA TYR A 186 -10.23 9.27 11.45
C TYR A 186 -9.13 9.65 12.46
N TYR A 187 -7.91 9.10 12.33
CA TYR A 187 -6.80 9.45 13.22
C TYR A 187 -6.55 10.96 13.23
N LEU A 188 -6.50 11.61 12.06
CA LEU A 188 -6.30 13.05 11.95
C LEU A 188 -7.48 13.87 12.50
N SER A 189 -8.66 13.26 12.67
CA SER A 189 -9.85 13.92 13.23
C SER A 189 -9.91 13.87 14.75
N LEU A 190 -9.06 13.07 15.42
CA LEU A 190 -9.05 12.93 16.89
C LEU A 190 -8.59 14.24 17.57
N ASP A 191 -9.28 14.64 18.64
CA ASP A 191 -8.98 15.89 19.34
C ASP A 191 -7.53 15.97 19.87
N PRO A 192 -6.94 14.90 20.46
CA PRO A 192 -5.54 14.94 20.85
C PRO A 192 -4.60 15.23 19.67
N VAL A 193 -4.87 14.69 18.47
CA VAL A 193 -4.07 14.91 17.28
C VAL A 193 -4.25 16.32 16.76
N LYS A 194 -5.49 16.79 16.57
CA LYS A 194 -5.78 18.14 16.08
C LYS A 194 -5.16 19.24 16.94
N SER A 195 -5.13 19.03 18.24
CA SER A 195 -4.65 20.04 19.20
C SER A 195 -3.13 20.09 19.34
N ASN A 196 -2.41 19.05 18.90
CA ASN A 196 -0.98 18.92 19.17
C ASN A 196 -0.12 18.69 17.92
N VAL A 197 -0.72 18.38 16.76
CA VAL A 197 0.01 18.00 15.54
C VAL A 197 -0.34 18.97 14.42
N ASP A 198 0.67 19.47 13.70
CA ASP A 198 0.46 20.19 12.44
C ASP A 198 0.03 19.18 11.36
N ILE A 199 -1.26 19.25 10.98
CA ILE A 199 -1.89 18.31 10.06
C ILE A 199 -1.32 18.44 8.64
N GLU A 200 -0.99 19.64 8.18
CA GLU A 200 -0.42 19.84 6.85
C GLU A 200 1.02 19.32 6.78
N GLU A 201 1.82 19.55 7.83
CA GLU A 201 3.16 18.98 7.94
C GLU A 201 3.10 17.44 8.04
N PHE A 202 2.11 16.90 8.79
CA PHE A 202 1.84 15.45 8.84
C PHE A 202 1.59 14.89 7.45
N LYS A 203 0.60 15.42 6.71
CA LYS A 203 0.23 14.93 5.37
C LYS A 203 1.39 15.00 4.38
N LYS A 204 2.15 16.10 4.41
CA LYS A 204 3.32 16.32 3.54
C LYS A 204 4.39 15.25 3.71
N ASN A 205 4.60 14.76 4.95
CA ASN A 205 5.70 13.86 5.28
C ASN A 205 5.24 12.40 5.52
N TYR A 206 3.95 12.14 5.62
CA TYR A 206 3.39 10.82 5.97
C TYR A 206 3.94 9.69 5.11
N TYR A 207 3.94 9.85 3.79
CA TYR A 207 4.40 8.80 2.90
C TYR A 207 5.91 8.58 2.92
N LEU A 208 6.71 9.53 3.38
CA LEU A 208 8.13 9.30 3.66
C LEU A 208 8.31 8.35 4.85
N PHE A 209 7.48 8.51 5.90
CA PHE A 209 7.45 7.54 7.01
C PHE A 209 6.89 6.18 6.58
N VAL A 210 5.91 6.15 5.69
CA VAL A 210 5.39 4.88 5.13
C VAL A 210 6.51 4.09 4.45
N ILE A 211 7.26 4.71 3.53
CA ILE A 211 8.36 4.01 2.85
C ILE A 211 9.51 3.66 3.80
N LEU A 212 9.82 4.51 4.77
CA LEU A 212 10.82 4.21 5.80
C LEU A 212 10.42 2.97 6.62
N ARG A 213 9.16 2.89 7.05
CA ARG A 213 8.63 1.73 7.78
C ARG A 213 8.57 0.46 6.93
N LEU A 214 8.20 0.57 5.65
CA LEU A 214 8.23 -0.56 4.72
C LEU A 214 9.66 -1.05 4.48
N MET A 215 10.63 -0.16 4.34
CA MET A 215 12.05 -0.52 4.21
C MET A 215 12.55 -1.26 5.47
N GLN A 216 12.22 -0.77 6.66
CA GLN A 216 12.56 -1.43 7.92
C GLN A 216 11.95 -2.84 7.99
N ALA A 217 10.66 -2.99 7.62
CA ALA A 217 10.00 -4.30 7.60
C ALA A 217 10.64 -5.26 6.58
N MET A 218 10.93 -4.78 5.36
CA MET A 218 11.63 -5.57 4.35
C MET A 218 13.02 -6.00 4.83
N GLY A 219 13.76 -5.12 5.52
CA GLY A 219 15.04 -5.49 6.16
C GLY A 219 14.89 -6.65 7.12
N ALA A 220 13.84 -6.63 7.98
CA ALA A 220 13.53 -7.72 8.88
C ALA A 220 13.15 -9.01 8.13
N TYR A 221 12.37 -8.93 7.07
CA TYR A 221 12.03 -10.09 6.24
C TYR A 221 13.28 -10.68 5.55
N GLY A 222 14.19 -9.81 5.10
CA GLY A 222 15.45 -10.24 4.50
C GLY A 222 16.39 -10.92 5.51
N LEU A 223 16.59 -10.31 6.68
CA LEU A 223 17.40 -10.93 7.74
C LEU A 223 16.83 -12.29 8.14
N ARG A 224 15.55 -12.34 8.52
CA ARG A 224 14.93 -13.57 9.01
C ARG A 224 14.73 -14.59 7.87
N GLY A 225 14.30 -14.16 6.70
CA GLY A 225 13.96 -15.03 5.59
C GLY A 225 15.16 -15.50 4.79
N PHE A 226 15.98 -14.58 4.29
CA PHE A 226 17.14 -14.93 3.44
C PHE A 226 18.36 -15.36 4.25
N TYR A 227 18.74 -14.57 5.29
CA TYR A 227 19.96 -14.86 6.04
C TYR A 227 19.76 -15.97 7.07
N GLU A 228 18.74 -15.86 7.95
CA GLU A 228 18.44 -16.90 8.97
C GLU A 228 17.70 -18.11 8.40
N ARG A 229 17.33 -18.09 7.11
CA ARG A 229 16.64 -19.19 6.40
C ARG A 229 15.29 -19.59 7.02
N LYS A 230 14.51 -18.60 7.50
CA LYS A 230 13.16 -18.78 8.05
C LYS A 230 12.12 -18.35 7.00
N PRO A 231 11.74 -19.24 6.05
CA PRO A 231 10.98 -18.84 4.84
C PRO A 231 9.60 -18.24 5.13
N HIS A 232 9.01 -18.53 6.29
CA HIS A 232 7.71 -17.94 6.65
C HIS A 232 7.72 -16.40 6.79
N PHE A 233 8.90 -15.78 7.02
CA PHE A 233 9.00 -14.31 6.98
C PHE A 233 8.88 -13.77 5.56
N LEU A 234 9.33 -14.54 4.56
CA LEU A 234 9.25 -14.12 3.16
C LEU A 234 7.82 -14.11 2.62
N THR A 235 6.89 -14.85 3.24
CA THR A 235 5.47 -14.81 2.85
C THR A 235 4.81 -13.44 3.05
N SER A 236 5.46 -12.50 3.74
CA SER A 236 5.03 -11.10 3.87
C SER A 236 5.46 -10.23 2.69
N VAL A 237 6.47 -10.65 1.92
CA VAL A 237 7.07 -9.85 0.83
C VAL A 237 6.07 -9.48 -0.26
N PRO A 238 5.23 -10.40 -0.79
CA PRO A 238 4.24 -10.06 -1.81
C PRO A 238 3.23 -8.98 -1.38
N TYR A 239 2.90 -8.92 -0.11
CA TYR A 239 2.02 -7.88 0.44
C TYR A 239 2.70 -6.51 0.52
N VAL A 240 4.00 -6.47 0.84
CA VAL A 240 4.78 -5.22 0.74
C VAL A 240 4.89 -4.78 -0.71
N ILE A 241 5.11 -5.71 -1.64
CA ILE A 241 5.12 -5.40 -3.08
C ILE A 241 3.81 -4.74 -3.50
N LYS A 242 2.66 -5.27 -3.07
CA LYS A 242 1.35 -4.67 -3.33
C LYS A 242 1.24 -3.24 -2.76
N ASN A 243 1.78 -3.00 -1.56
CA ASN A 243 1.86 -1.66 -0.99
C ASN A 243 2.75 -0.73 -1.82
N LEU A 244 3.92 -1.20 -2.28
CA LEU A 244 4.82 -0.42 -3.13
C LEU A 244 4.20 -0.10 -4.51
N GLU A 245 3.45 -1.04 -5.12
CA GLU A 245 2.69 -0.80 -6.36
C GLU A 245 1.70 0.36 -6.18
N TRP A 246 0.95 0.31 -5.08
CA TRP A 246 0.00 1.36 -4.79
C TRP A 246 0.70 2.71 -4.56
N ILE A 247 1.79 2.74 -3.80
CA ILE A 247 2.59 3.94 -3.54
C ILE A 247 3.15 4.53 -4.83
N LEU A 248 3.78 3.70 -5.69
CA LEU A 248 4.33 4.15 -6.97
C LEU A 248 3.26 4.73 -7.90
N SER A 249 2.01 4.26 -7.77
CA SER A 249 0.88 4.68 -8.62
C SER A 249 0.13 5.91 -8.11
N ASN A 250 0.20 6.22 -6.81
CA ASN A 250 -0.72 7.19 -6.19
C ASN A 250 -0.01 8.26 -5.34
N VAL A 251 1.31 8.15 -5.11
CA VAL A 251 2.00 9.06 -4.19
C VAL A 251 3.05 9.89 -4.90
N ASP A 252 2.90 11.21 -4.81
CA ASP A 252 3.95 12.16 -5.13
C ASP A 252 4.69 12.55 -3.84
N PHE A 253 5.96 12.20 -3.76
CA PHE A 253 6.79 12.53 -2.60
C PHE A 253 7.19 13.99 -2.58
N SER A 254 7.22 14.59 -1.40
CA SER A 254 7.65 15.98 -1.19
C SER A 254 9.14 16.23 -1.54
N ILE A 255 9.91 15.17 -1.77
CA ILE A 255 11.33 15.21 -2.12
C ILE A 255 11.66 14.28 -3.29
N LYS A 256 12.77 14.53 -3.98
CA LYS A 256 13.25 13.68 -5.07
C LYS A 256 14.07 12.51 -4.52
N ILE A 257 13.64 11.29 -4.82
CA ILE A 257 14.30 10.01 -4.44
C ILE A 257 14.42 9.10 -5.67
N PRO A 258 15.19 9.51 -6.69
CA PRO A 258 15.14 8.86 -8.00
C PRO A 258 15.65 7.42 -8.01
N GLU A 259 16.73 7.10 -7.30
CA GLU A 259 17.25 5.72 -7.28
C GLU A 259 16.36 4.81 -6.45
N LEU A 260 15.86 5.28 -5.30
CA LEU A 260 14.93 4.50 -4.49
C LEU A 260 13.63 4.17 -5.25
N LYS A 261 13.11 5.11 -6.06
CA LYS A 261 11.97 4.82 -6.96
C LYS A 261 12.31 3.74 -7.99
N LYS A 262 13.52 3.72 -8.55
CA LYS A 262 13.96 2.64 -9.46
C LYS A 262 14.08 1.29 -8.73
N VAL A 263 14.62 1.30 -7.51
CA VAL A 263 14.71 0.12 -6.65
C VAL A 263 13.32 -0.44 -6.36
N PHE A 264 12.35 0.39 -5.98
CA PHE A 264 10.96 -0.05 -5.77
C PHE A 264 10.35 -0.65 -7.04
N LYS A 265 10.59 -0.05 -8.21
CA LYS A 265 10.14 -0.63 -9.50
C LYS A 265 10.75 -2.01 -9.75
N ARG A 266 12.04 -2.21 -9.47
CA ARG A 266 12.69 -3.52 -9.60
C ARG A 266 12.11 -4.56 -8.65
N ILE A 267 11.83 -4.18 -7.39
CA ILE A 267 11.15 -5.05 -6.41
C ILE A 267 9.77 -5.45 -6.93
N VAL A 268 8.98 -4.48 -7.37
CA VAL A 268 7.62 -4.69 -7.88
C VAL A 268 7.62 -5.61 -9.11
N SER A 269 8.60 -5.51 -9.99
CA SER A 269 8.71 -6.35 -11.19
C SER A 269 9.29 -7.74 -10.93
N SER A 270 9.75 -8.04 -9.71
CA SER A 270 10.42 -9.31 -9.41
C SER A 270 9.44 -10.46 -9.23
N SER A 271 9.39 -11.38 -10.21
CA SER A 271 8.61 -12.63 -10.09
C SER A 271 9.12 -13.53 -8.95
N TYR A 272 10.44 -13.52 -8.70
CA TYR A 272 11.04 -14.26 -7.59
C TYR A 272 10.49 -13.79 -6.24
N LEU A 273 10.46 -12.49 -5.97
CA LEU A 273 9.93 -11.97 -4.71
C LEU A 273 8.42 -12.22 -4.55
N ARG A 274 7.67 -12.22 -5.65
CA ARG A 274 6.23 -12.53 -5.63
C ARG A 274 5.93 -14.01 -5.38
N SER A 275 6.85 -14.90 -5.73
CA SER A 275 6.67 -16.35 -5.54
C SER A 275 6.57 -16.78 -4.07
N PHE A 276 6.91 -15.89 -3.11
CA PHE A 276 6.79 -16.17 -1.68
C PHE A 276 5.37 -16.01 -1.11
N ALA A 277 4.37 -15.68 -1.92
CA ALA A 277 3.00 -15.54 -1.44
C ALA A 277 2.47 -16.84 -0.81
N ASP A 278 1.82 -16.71 0.32
CA ASP A 278 1.15 -17.83 1.01
C ASP A 278 -0.28 -18.06 0.51
N ARG A 279 -0.80 -17.16 -0.31
CA ARG A 279 -2.07 -17.26 -1.03
C ARG A 279 -1.99 -16.46 -2.33
N ASN A 280 -2.88 -16.77 -3.28
CA ASN A 280 -3.00 -15.94 -4.49
C ASN A 280 -3.52 -14.55 -4.14
N LEU A 281 -2.79 -13.52 -4.58
CA LEU A 281 -3.19 -12.13 -4.44
C LEU A 281 -4.13 -11.74 -5.60
N PRO A 282 -5.14 -10.86 -5.37
CA PRO A 282 -5.99 -10.40 -6.46
C PRO A 282 -5.21 -9.55 -7.46
N LEU A 283 -5.53 -9.73 -8.73
CA LEU A 283 -4.99 -8.95 -9.83
C LEU A 283 -5.88 -7.72 -10.08
N ASN A 284 -5.30 -6.52 -9.98
CA ASN A 284 -5.97 -5.28 -10.37
C ASN A 284 -5.83 -5.09 -11.88
N LEU A 285 -6.91 -5.31 -12.63
CA LEU A 285 -6.98 -5.08 -14.06
C LEU A 285 -7.44 -3.64 -14.31
N LYS A 286 -6.49 -2.76 -14.68
CA LYS A 286 -6.78 -1.36 -15.01
C LYS A 286 -7.06 -1.23 -16.50
N ILE A 287 -8.27 -0.81 -16.83
CA ILE A 287 -8.76 -0.66 -18.20
C ILE A 287 -8.91 0.84 -18.50
N TYR A 288 -8.30 1.28 -19.59
CA TYR A 288 -8.37 2.68 -20.02
C TYR A 288 -8.98 2.80 -21.43
N SER A 289 -9.80 3.81 -21.65
CA SER A 289 -10.04 4.33 -22.98
C SER A 289 -9.37 5.69 -23.13
N PHE A 290 -8.71 5.94 -24.28
CA PHE A 290 -7.96 7.15 -24.50
C PHE A 290 -8.02 7.65 -25.96
N SER A 291 -7.64 8.92 -26.15
CA SER A 291 -7.45 9.55 -27.46
C SER A 291 -5.96 9.55 -27.82
N TYR A 292 -5.64 9.11 -29.05
CA TYR A 292 -4.27 9.23 -29.57
C TYR A 292 -3.79 10.67 -29.69
N ALA A 293 -4.72 11.64 -29.80
CA ALA A 293 -4.36 13.07 -29.78
C ALA A 293 -3.84 13.55 -28.42
N ASP A 294 -4.21 12.87 -27.33
CA ASP A 294 -3.77 13.19 -25.96
C ASP A 294 -2.55 12.36 -25.52
N GLY A 295 -2.07 11.43 -26.37
CA GLY A 295 -0.96 10.53 -26.04
C GLY A 295 -1.39 9.26 -25.30
N PHE A 296 -0.42 8.40 -25.00
CA PHE A 296 -0.67 7.15 -24.30
C PHE A 296 -0.95 7.38 -22.79
N PRO A 297 -1.89 6.63 -22.20
CA PRO A 297 -2.07 6.66 -20.76
C PRO A 297 -0.79 6.26 -20.03
N PRO A 298 -0.42 6.94 -18.93
CA PRO A 298 0.72 6.53 -18.14
C PRO A 298 0.44 5.21 -17.41
N ASP A 299 1.44 4.35 -17.28
CA ASP A 299 1.43 3.23 -16.33
C ASP A 299 2.26 3.58 -15.10
N PRO A 300 1.64 4.06 -14.02
CA PRO A 300 2.35 4.44 -12.80
C PRO A 300 2.72 3.24 -11.92
N SER A 301 2.26 2.00 -12.23
CA SER A 301 2.42 0.83 -11.36
C SER A 301 3.86 0.40 -11.11
N GLY A 302 4.80 0.83 -11.97
CA GLY A 302 6.19 0.40 -11.92
C GLY A 302 6.52 -0.86 -12.73
N HIS A 303 5.50 -1.58 -13.24
CA HIS A 303 5.70 -2.75 -14.10
C HIS A 303 6.23 -2.39 -15.49
N GLY A 304 5.93 -1.19 -15.99
CA GLY A 304 6.39 -0.68 -17.28
C GLY A 304 5.75 -1.37 -18.47
N GLY A 305 4.58 -2.00 -18.30
CA GLY A 305 3.96 -2.73 -19.39
C GLY A 305 2.51 -3.09 -19.22
N GLY A 306 1.94 -3.54 -20.31
CA GLY A 306 0.56 -3.93 -20.47
C GLY A 306 0.19 -3.95 -21.94
N PHE A 307 -1.10 -3.93 -22.22
CA PHE A 307 -1.61 -3.91 -23.59
C PHE A 307 -2.08 -2.53 -23.99
N VAL A 308 -1.73 -2.11 -25.21
CA VAL A 308 -2.31 -0.93 -25.85
C VAL A 308 -2.86 -1.36 -27.21
N PHE A 309 -4.17 -1.28 -27.38
CA PHE A 309 -4.85 -1.69 -28.59
C PHE A 309 -5.30 -0.48 -29.41
N ASP A 310 -4.88 -0.42 -30.68
CA ASP A 310 -5.26 0.61 -31.62
C ASP A 310 -6.57 0.25 -32.34
N LEU A 311 -7.63 0.98 -32.06
CA LEU A 311 -8.96 0.76 -32.64
C LEU A 311 -9.24 1.62 -33.87
N ARG A 312 -8.24 2.33 -34.42
CA ARG A 312 -8.45 3.21 -35.57
C ARG A 312 -8.73 2.43 -36.86
N CYS A 313 -8.35 1.16 -36.91
CA CYS A 313 -8.67 0.24 -38.01
C CYS A 313 -10.16 -0.17 -38.07
N LEU A 314 -10.92 0.03 -37.00
CA LEU A 314 -12.34 -0.33 -36.92
C LEU A 314 -13.26 0.77 -37.41
N PRO A 315 -14.50 0.45 -37.83
CA PRO A 315 -15.51 1.43 -38.23
C PRO A 315 -15.65 2.57 -37.22
N ASN A 316 -15.74 3.79 -37.71
CA ASN A 316 -15.76 4.99 -36.87
C ASN A 316 -17.16 5.63 -36.83
N PRO A 317 -17.98 5.42 -35.81
CA PRO A 317 -19.29 6.05 -35.69
C PRO A 317 -19.20 7.59 -35.62
N GLY A 318 -18.12 8.15 -35.08
CA GLY A 318 -17.94 9.60 -34.97
C GLY A 318 -17.78 10.36 -36.28
N LYS A 319 -17.70 9.67 -37.45
CA LYS A 319 -17.77 10.29 -38.77
C LYS A 319 -19.20 10.56 -39.24
N ASP A 320 -20.19 9.89 -38.64
CA ASP A 320 -21.59 10.06 -38.95
C ASP A 320 -22.20 11.12 -38.01
N PRO A 321 -22.83 12.18 -38.55
CA PRO A 321 -23.51 13.22 -37.75
C PRO A 321 -24.49 12.63 -36.72
N LEU A 322 -25.10 11.46 -37.01
CA LEU A 322 -26.05 10.79 -36.13
C LEU A 322 -25.43 10.39 -34.79
N TYR A 323 -24.13 10.06 -34.77
CA TYR A 323 -23.41 9.54 -33.59
C TYR A 323 -22.34 10.51 -33.05
N SER A 324 -22.07 11.62 -33.78
CA SER A 324 -20.93 12.50 -33.47
C SER A 324 -20.96 13.12 -32.08
N SER A 325 -22.15 13.37 -31.52
CA SER A 325 -22.37 13.92 -30.17
C SER A 325 -22.47 12.85 -29.07
N MET A 326 -22.50 11.57 -29.46
CA MET A 326 -22.65 10.43 -28.55
C MET A 326 -21.29 9.90 -28.12
N THR A 327 -21.32 8.89 -27.25
CA THR A 327 -20.13 8.19 -26.76
C THR A 327 -20.29 6.68 -26.93
N GLY A 328 -19.25 5.91 -26.64
CA GLY A 328 -19.32 4.45 -26.60
C GLY A 328 -20.21 3.87 -25.48
N LEU A 329 -20.78 4.71 -24.61
CA LEU A 329 -21.76 4.32 -23.59
C LEU A 329 -23.21 4.37 -24.14
N ASP A 330 -23.42 5.06 -25.24
CA ASP A 330 -24.75 5.26 -25.82
C ASP A 330 -25.22 4.01 -26.58
N SER A 331 -26.47 3.58 -26.35
CA SER A 331 -27.03 2.33 -26.91
C SER A 331 -27.00 2.30 -28.45
N ARG A 332 -27.16 3.43 -29.11
CA ARG A 332 -27.10 3.54 -30.59
C ARG A 332 -25.69 3.29 -31.11
N VAL A 333 -24.67 3.83 -30.45
CA VAL A 333 -23.25 3.59 -30.78
C VAL A 333 -22.88 2.14 -30.49
N ILE A 334 -23.34 1.58 -29.38
CA ILE A 334 -23.16 0.17 -29.02
C ILE A 334 -23.75 -0.72 -30.10
N SER A 335 -25.00 -0.50 -30.49
CA SER A 335 -25.68 -1.29 -31.52
C SER A 335 -24.98 -1.19 -32.89
N PHE A 336 -24.47 0.01 -33.27
CA PHE A 336 -23.68 0.18 -34.49
C PHE A 336 -22.41 -0.66 -34.48
N LEU A 337 -21.68 -0.68 -33.35
CA LEU A 337 -20.42 -1.43 -33.23
C LEU A 337 -20.68 -2.94 -33.09
N ASP A 338 -21.69 -3.35 -32.37
CA ASP A 338 -22.09 -4.77 -32.18
C ASP A 338 -22.52 -5.43 -33.50
N SER A 339 -23.14 -4.66 -34.43
CA SER A 339 -23.57 -5.20 -35.74
C SER A 339 -22.42 -5.46 -36.72
N ASN A 340 -21.18 -5.06 -36.38
CA ASN A 340 -20.04 -5.17 -37.27
C ASN A 340 -19.17 -6.38 -36.96
N SER A 341 -19.00 -7.31 -37.90
CA SER A 341 -18.24 -8.53 -37.74
C SER A 341 -16.73 -8.31 -37.50
N ASP A 342 -16.14 -7.23 -38.04
CA ASP A 342 -14.74 -6.91 -37.81
C ASP A 342 -14.50 -6.42 -36.38
N VAL A 343 -15.47 -5.72 -35.79
CA VAL A 343 -15.43 -5.29 -34.39
C VAL A 343 -15.47 -6.52 -33.47
N GLU A 344 -16.37 -7.47 -33.74
CA GLU A 344 -16.48 -8.69 -32.94
C GLU A 344 -15.21 -9.56 -33.06
N ARG A 345 -14.69 -9.74 -34.26
CA ARG A 345 -13.43 -10.48 -34.49
C ARG A 345 -12.25 -9.85 -33.77
N TYR A 346 -12.14 -8.53 -33.82
CA TYR A 346 -11.09 -7.79 -33.13
C TYR A 346 -11.21 -7.96 -31.61
N TYR A 347 -12.42 -7.78 -31.08
CA TYR A 347 -12.66 -7.93 -29.63
C TYR A 347 -12.32 -9.34 -29.13
N SER A 348 -12.73 -10.38 -29.86
CA SER A 348 -12.42 -11.78 -29.51
C SER A 348 -10.93 -12.05 -29.41
N ASN A 349 -10.13 -11.51 -30.34
CA ASN A 349 -8.67 -11.63 -30.29
C ASN A 349 -8.08 -10.90 -29.07
N VAL A 350 -8.53 -9.68 -28.79
CA VAL A 350 -8.12 -8.89 -27.63
C VAL A 350 -8.45 -9.63 -26.34
N LYS A 351 -9.68 -10.13 -26.21
CA LYS A 351 -10.15 -10.89 -25.04
C LYS A 351 -9.26 -12.08 -24.76
N ASN A 352 -8.95 -12.89 -25.79
CA ASN A 352 -8.09 -14.08 -25.66
C ASN A 352 -6.67 -13.71 -25.17
N LEU A 353 -6.07 -12.65 -25.73
CA LEU A 353 -4.75 -12.18 -25.30
C LEU A 353 -4.74 -11.71 -23.84
N VAL A 354 -5.75 -10.92 -23.46
CA VAL A 354 -5.87 -10.42 -22.09
C VAL A 354 -6.16 -11.56 -21.13
N GLU A 355 -7.00 -12.54 -21.51
CA GLU A 355 -7.31 -13.70 -20.68
C GLU A 355 -6.08 -14.55 -20.38
N GLN A 356 -5.27 -14.83 -21.41
CA GLN A 356 -4.00 -15.53 -21.26
C GLN A 356 -3.05 -14.79 -20.30
N ALA A 357 -2.97 -13.46 -20.42
CA ALA A 357 -2.14 -12.65 -19.52
C ALA A 357 -2.67 -12.66 -18.09
N VAL A 358 -3.99 -12.52 -17.90
CA VAL A 358 -4.64 -12.57 -16.58
C VAL A 358 -4.35 -13.89 -15.87
N GLU A 359 -4.49 -15.03 -16.57
CA GLU A 359 -4.22 -16.36 -16.01
C GLU A 359 -2.75 -16.51 -15.59
N ASN A 360 -1.84 -16.09 -16.47
CA ASN A 360 -0.40 -16.12 -16.19
C ASN A 360 -0.05 -15.20 -15.00
N TYR A 361 -0.62 -14.00 -14.93
CA TYR A 361 -0.35 -13.05 -13.85
C TYR A 361 -0.90 -13.54 -12.50
N LEU A 362 -2.10 -14.12 -12.49
CA LEU A 362 -2.67 -14.73 -11.27
C LEU A 362 -1.79 -15.88 -10.76
N SER A 363 -1.34 -16.78 -11.65
CA SER A 363 -0.47 -17.91 -11.27
C SER A 363 0.88 -17.48 -10.71
N ARG A 364 1.37 -16.29 -11.07
CA ARG A 364 2.65 -15.70 -10.63
C ARG A 364 2.49 -14.65 -9.53
N ASN A 365 1.30 -14.48 -8.96
CA ASN A 365 0.98 -13.50 -7.93
C ASN A 365 1.31 -12.04 -8.32
N PHE A 366 1.24 -11.70 -9.61
CA PHE A 366 1.24 -10.30 -10.03
C PHE A 366 -0.09 -9.66 -9.66
N THR A 367 -0.03 -8.44 -9.15
CA THR A 367 -1.22 -7.75 -8.64
C THR A 367 -1.67 -6.60 -9.53
N HIS A 368 -1.04 -6.43 -10.70
CA HIS A 368 -1.35 -5.33 -11.61
C HIS A 368 -1.23 -5.74 -13.07
N LEU A 369 -2.26 -5.45 -13.86
CA LEU A 369 -2.26 -5.54 -15.33
C LEU A 369 -2.96 -4.31 -15.90
N TYR A 370 -2.36 -3.74 -16.93
CA TYR A 370 -2.83 -2.56 -17.62
C TYR A 370 -3.33 -2.93 -19.02
N VAL A 371 -4.51 -2.44 -19.41
CA VAL A 371 -5.07 -2.60 -20.76
C VAL A 371 -5.66 -1.27 -21.21
N ALA A 372 -5.17 -0.74 -22.32
CA ALA A 372 -5.62 0.52 -22.87
C ALA A 372 -6.16 0.38 -24.30
N PHE A 373 -7.30 1.00 -24.55
CA PHE A 373 -7.94 1.09 -25.87
C PHE A 373 -7.84 2.50 -26.41
N GLY A 374 -7.18 2.68 -27.58
CA GLY A 374 -7.01 3.97 -28.21
C GLY A 374 -7.85 4.11 -29.48
N CYS A 375 -8.51 5.26 -29.66
CA CYS A 375 -9.08 5.68 -30.93
C CYS A 375 -8.79 7.17 -31.19
N THR A 376 -9.18 7.71 -32.33
CA THR A 376 -8.83 9.11 -32.71
C THR A 376 -9.27 10.12 -31.64
N GLY A 377 -10.54 10.11 -31.26
CA GLY A 377 -11.12 11.08 -30.30
C GLY A 377 -11.33 10.54 -28.88
N GLY A 378 -11.04 9.26 -28.61
CA GLY A 378 -11.18 8.68 -27.26
C GLY A 378 -12.60 8.50 -26.73
N LYS A 379 -13.66 8.70 -27.56
CA LYS A 379 -15.05 8.78 -27.11
C LYS A 379 -15.97 7.62 -27.50
N HIS A 380 -15.75 7.00 -28.67
CA HIS A 380 -16.67 5.98 -29.20
C HIS A 380 -16.07 4.58 -29.07
N ARG A 381 -15.24 4.15 -30.05
CA ARG A 381 -14.67 2.80 -30.14
C ARG A 381 -13.89 2.37 -28.91
N SER A 382 -13.05 3.27 -28.38
CA SER A 382 -12.23 3.02 -27.19
C SER A 382 -13.05 2.83 -25.93
N VAL A 383 -14.07 3.67 -25.74
CA VAL A 383 -15.01 3.56 -24.60
C VAL A 383 -15.78 2.25 -24.69
N TYR A 384 -16.39 1.96 -25.84
CA TYR A 384 -17.14 0.72 -26.08
C TYR A 384 -16.29 -0.55 -25.79
N MET A 385 -15.05 -0.62 -26.31
CA MET A 385 -14.19 -1.79 -26.10
C MET A 385 -13.75 -1.93 -24.64
N ALA A 386 -13.48 -0.81 -23.96
CA ALA A 386 -13.12 -0.81 -22.56
C ALA A 386 -14.27 -1.34 -21.68
N GLU A 387 -15.49 -0.91 -21.95
CA GLU A 387 -16.70 -1.37 -21.25
C GLU A 387 -16.99 -2.86 -21.49
N ARG A 388 -16.81 -3.35 -22.71
CA ARG A 388 -16.93 -4.80 -23.00
C ARG A 388 -15.94 -5.61 -22.19
N LEU A 389 -14.68 -5.19 -22.17
CA LEU A 389 -13.64 -5.88 -21.40
C LEU A 389 -13.92 -5.85 -19.90
N MET A 390 -14.36 -4.70 -19.37
CA MET A 390 -14.78 -4.55 -17.98
C MET A 390 -15.91 -5.55 -17.63
N LYS A 391 -16.93 -5.63 -18.46
CA LYS A 391 -18.06 -6.55 -18.26
C LYS A 391 -17.63 -8.02 -18.20
N ASP A 392 -16.72 -8.43 -19.09
CA ASP A 392 -16.28 -9.82 -19.18
C ASP A 392 -15.38 -10.23 -18.00
N PHE A 393 -14.52 -9.33 -17.54
CA PHE A 393 -13.54 -9.66 -16.51
C PHE A 393 -13.99 -9.32 -15.08
N SER A 394 -15.02 -8.50 -14.89
CA SER A 394 -15.53 -8.09 -13.57
C SER A 394 -16.01 -9.27 -12.69
N LYS A 395 -16.38 -10.41 -13.33
CA LYS A 395 -16.82 -11.62 -12.63
C LYS A 395 -15.73 -12.68 -12.51
N LYS A 396 -14.52 -12.44 -13.04
CA LYS A 396 -13.44 -13.45 -13.01
C LYS A 396 -12.83 -13.50 -11.60
N LYS A 397 -12.85 -14.68 -10.99
CA LYS A 397 -12.33 -14.91 -9.64
C LYS A 397 -10.87 -14.46 -9.53
N GLY A 398 -10.54 -13.71 -8.49
CA GLY A 398 -9.18 -13.20 -8.25
C GLY A 398 -8.84 -11.94 -9.03
N VAL A 399 -9.77 -11.36 -9.83
CA VAL A 399 -9.56 -10.13 -10.59
C VAL A 399 -10.41 -9.00 -10.02
N ILE A 400 -9.81 -7.83 -9.83
CA ILE A 400 -10.48 -6.58 -9.47
C ILE A 400 -10.33 -5.64 -10.66
N CYS A 401 -11.44 -5.28 -11.32
CA CYS A 401 -11.39 -4.42 -12.50
C CYS A 401 -11.60 -2.95 -12.13
N HIS A 402 -10.81 -2.08 -12.76
CA HIS A 402 -10.94 -0.61 -12.66
C HIS A 402 -10.97 -0.04 -14.08
N ILE A 403 -11.95 0.81 -14.38
CA ILE A 403 -12.09 1.45 -15.69
C ILE A 403 -11.99 2.95 -15.58
N ARG A 404 -11.34 3.59 -16.58
CA ARG A 404 -11.27 5.05 -16.73
C ARG A 404 -11.37 5.44 -18.20
N HIS A 405 -12.19 6.45 -18.47
CA HIS A 405 -12.38 7.03 -19.79
C HIS A 405 -11.72 8.41 -19.85
N LEU A 406 -10.42 8.44 -20.16
CA LEU A 406 -9.59 9.65 -20.00
C LEU A 406 -10.08 10.84 -20.83
N ALA A 407 -10.58 10.60 -22.05
CA ALA A 407 -11.12 11.69 -22.88
C ALA A 407 -12.45 12.24 -22.33
N LEU A 408 -13.31 11.38 -21.76
CA LEU A 408 -14.56 11.81 -21.15
C LEU A 408 -14.32 12.55 -19.83
N GLU A 409 -13.41 12.06 -19.00
CA GLU A 409 -13.01 12.73 -17.75
C GLU A 409 -12.44 14.14 -18.01
N LYS A 410 -11.61 14.29 -19.06
CA LYS A 410 -11.05 15.59 -19.47
C LYS A 410 -12.12 16.58 -19.94
N GLU A 411 -13.20 16.11 -20.54
CA GLU A 411 -14.34 16.97 -20.92
C GLU A 411 -15.16 17.42 -19.72
N LEU A 412 -15.37 16.52 -18.75
CA LEU A 412 -16.08 16.85 -17.51
C LEU A 412 -15.31 17.87 -16.67
N SER A 413 -13.98 17.81 -16.66
CA SER A 413 -13.13 18.76 -15.92
C SER A 413 -13.03 20.16 -16.56
N LYS A 414 -13.51 20.34 -17.80
CA LYS A 414 -13.53 21.62 -18.52
C LYS A 414 -14.88 22.36 -18.42
N LYS A 415 -15.91 21.70 -17.93
CA LYS A 415 -17.24 22.26 -17.63
C LYS A 415 -17.32 22.64 -16.16
#